data_fecf12386e54edfc5e7a6cdb4400f4c3
#
_entry.id   fecf12386e54edfc5e7a6cdb4400f4c3
#
_cell.length_a   1.000
_cell.length_b   1.000
_cell.length_c   1.000
_cell.angle_alpha   90.00
_cell.angle_beta   90.00
_cell.angle_gamma   90.00
#
_symmetry.space_group_name_H-M   'P 1'
#
loop_
_entity.id
_entity.type
_entity.pdbx_description
1 polymer ?
#
loop_
_entity_poly.entity_id
_entity_poly.type
_entity_poly.pdbx_seq_one_letter_code
_entity_poly.pdbx_strand_id
1 'polypeptide(L)'
;MLFRSKVIIRPIAGTRPRGATPEADKALEAELLADPKERAEHVMLIDLARNDVGRIAKTGSVQVTEAFAIERYSHVMHIVSNVEGLLKDGMSNLDVLKASFPAGTLSGAPKIRAMEIIDELEPVQRGIYGGACGYLSFAGDMDVAIVIRTGIVKNQTLYVQAAAGVVADSVPEMEWRETEVKARALIRAAELVEEGF
;
A
#
# COMPACT_ATOMS: atom_id res chain seq x y z
N MET A 1 -4.90 3.46 -10.19
CA MET A 1 -6.19 3.53 -10.93
C MET A 1 -6.09 4.53 -12.07
N LEU A 2 -6.62 4.24 -13.23
CA LEU A 2 -6.85 5.18 -14.34
C LEU A 2 -8.32 5.10 -14.74
N PHE A 3 -9.02 6.23 -14.70
CA PHE A 3 -10.42 6.31 -15.04
C PHE A 3 -10.71 7.62 -15.81
N ARG A 4 -11.27 7.52 -17.02
CA ARG A 4 -11.59 8.67 -17.87
C ARG A 4 -10.45 9.68 -18.00
N SER A 5 -9.22 9.20 -18.28
CA SER A 5 -8.00 10.02 -18.37
C SER A 5 -7.55 10.68 -17.06
N LYS A 6 -8.08 10.26 -15.92
CA LYS A 6 -7.66 10.67 -14.60
C LYS A 6 -6.84 9.56 -13.96
N VAL A 7 -5.59 9.84 -13.58
CA VAL A 7 -4.71 8.94 -12.83
C VAL A 7 -4.92 9.21 -11.35
N ILE A 8 -5.15 8.15 -10.59
CA ILE A 8 -5.41 8.22 -9.15
C ILE A 8 -4.49 7.23 -8.44
N ILE A 9 -3.77 7.70 -7.42
CA ILE A 9 -3.05 6.87 -6.46
C ILE A 9 -3.60 7.19 -5.07
N ARG A 10 -3.91 6.13 -4.33
CA ARG A 10 -4.44 6.24 -2.97
C ARG A 10 -3.42 5.69 -1.96
N PRO A 11 -2.52 6.53 -1.44
CA PRO A 11 -1.64 6.13 -0.35
C PRO A 11 -2.46 5.78 0.89
N ILE A 12 -2.04 4.71 1.55
CA ILE A 12 -2.63 4.18 2.77
C ILE A 12 -1.50 3.89 3.75
N ALA A 13 -1.62 4.37 4.97
CA ALA A 13 -0.67 4.14 6.06
C ALA A 13 -1.39 4.16 7.41
N GLY A 14 -0.67 3.75 8.43
CA GLY A 14 -1.20 3.68 9.77
C GLY A 14 -2.30 2.63 9.93
N THR A 15 -2.34 2.01 11.09
CA THR A 15 -3.37 1.00 11.38
C THR A 15 -3.77 1.08 12.84
N ARG A 16 -5.07 1.10 13.10
CA ARG A 16 -5.64 0.85 14.44
C ARG A 16 -6.76 -0.18 14.32
N PRO A 17 -6.98 -1.00 15.35
CA PRO A 17 -8.13 -1.89 15.38
C PRO A 17 -9.43 -1.07 15.46
N ARG A 18 -10.54 -1.71 15.16
CA ARG A 18 -11.86 -1.13 15.39
C ARG A 18 -12.17 -1.09 16.90
N GLY A 19 -12.77 -0.02 17.36
CA GLY A 19 -13.26 0.08 18.72
C GLY A 19 -14.49 -0.79 18.97
N ALA A 20 -14.63 -1.32 20.19
CA ALA A 20 -15.80 -2.11 20.58
C ALA A 20 -17.09 -1.27 20.67
N THR A 21 -16.96 0.05 20.85
CA THR A 21 -18.08 1.01 20.86
C THR A 21 -17.77 2.17 19.91
N PRO A 22 -18.79 2.94 19.47
CA PRO A 22 -18.57 4.12 18.64
C PRO A 22 -17.63 5.15 19.28
N GLU A 23 -17.66 5.31 20.60
CA GLU A 23 -16.81 6.22 21.35
C GLU A 23 -15.35 5.73 21.36
N ALA A 24 -15.13 4.46 21.59
CA ALA A 24 -13.82 3.82 21.53
C ALA A 24 -13.24 3.89 20.10
N ASP A 25 -14.06 3.69 19.07
CA ASP A 25 -13.66 3.79 17.66
C ASP A 25 -13.19 5.22 17.32
N LYS A 26 -13.89 6.25 17.80
CA LYS A 26 -13.47 7.65 17.65
C LYS A 26 -12.20 8.00 18.44
N ALA A 27 -12.00 7.41 19.60
CA ALA A 27 -10.79 7.61 20.38
C ALA A 27 -9.57 7.03 19.64
N LEU A 28 -9.69 5.84 19.06
CA LEU A 28 -8.63 5.21 18.24
C LEU A 28 -8.36 5.98 16.94
N GLU A 29 -9.39 6.56 16.32
CA GLU A 29 -9.22 7.47 15.18
C GLU A 29 -8.41 8.71 15.57
N ALA A 30 -8.77 9.37 16.69
CA ALA A 30 -8.06 10.54 17.17
C ALA A 30 -6.60 10.22 17.52
N GLU A 31 -6.34 9.08 18.16
CA GLU A 31 -5.00 8.58 18.44
C GLU A 31 -4.19 8.37 17.16
N LEU A 32 -4.77 7.69 16.17
CA LEU A 32 -4.12 7.43 14.89
C LEU A 32 -3.74 8.74 14.17
N LEU A 33 -4.65 9.68 14.11
CA LEU A 33 -4.42 10.98 13.47
C LEU A 33 -3.43 11.88 14.23
N ALA A 34 -3.25 11.65 15.52
CA ALA A 34 -2.31 12.39 16.36
C ALA A 34 -0.90 11.77 16.38
N ASP A 35 -0.73 10.50 15.93
CA ASP A 35 0.53 9.80 15.95
C ASP A 35 1.56 10.43 15.00
N PRO A 36 2.68 10.99 15.51
CA PRO A 36 3.66 11.67 14.66
C PRO A 36 4.36 10.77 13.65
N LYS A 37 4.63 9.49 14.04
CA LYS A 37 5.29 8.51 13.16
C LYS A 37 4.38 8.16 11.98
N GLU A 38 3.13 7.80 12.26
CA GLU A 38 2.16 7.44 11.24
C GLU A 38 1.89 8.61 10.27
N ARG A 39 1.82 9.82 10.80
CA ARG A 39 1.66 11.04 9.99
C ARG A 39 2.87 11.29 9.09
N ALA A 40 4.09 11.16 9.62
CA ALA A 40 5.32 11.36 8.84
C ALA A 40 5.43 10.33 7.70
N GLU A 41 5.16 9.06 7.98
CA GLU A 41 5.11 8.00 6.97
C GLU A 41 4.04 8.31 5.91
N HIS A 42 2.86 8.72 6.33
CA HIS A 42 1.77 9.03 5.40
C HIS A 42 2.09 10.23 4.49
N VAL A 43 2.72 11.29 5.01
CA VAL A 43 3.21 12.43 4.21
C VAL A 43 4.22 11.95 3.17
N MET A 44 5.15 11.08 3.55
CA MET A 44 6.13 10.48 2.63
C MET A 44 5.43 9.72 1.50
N LEU A 45 4.40 8.94 1.81
CA LEU A 45 3.63 8.19 0.80
C LEU A 45 2.80 9.11 -0.11
N ILE A 46 2.25 10.21 0.41
CA ILE A 46 1.61 11.25 -0.42
C ILE A 46 2.61 11.85 -1.40
N ASP A 47 3.82 12.19 -0.96
CA ASP A 47 4.83 12.77 -1.82
C ASP A 47 5.33 11.78 -2.87
N LEU A 48 5.48 10.50 -2.53
CA LEU A 48 5.75 9.44 -3.51
C LEU A 48 4.64 9.35 -4.55
N ALA A 49 3.37 9.35 -4.13
CA ALA A 49 2.23 9.31 -5.05
C ALA A 49 2.18 10.54 -5.96
N ARG A 50 2.46 11.74 -5.42
CA ARG A 50 2.56 12.98 -6.20
C ARG A 50 3.67 12.91 -7.24
N ASN A 51 4.81 12.35 -6.88
CA ASN A 51 5.93 12.15 -7.80
C ASN A 51 5.55 11.17 -8.93
N ASP A 52 4.99 10.02 -8.59
CA ASP A 52 4.59 8.99 -9.55
C ASP A 52 3.52 9.51 -10.53
N VAL A 53 2.47 10.17 -10.02
CA VAL A 53 1.44 10.82 -10.85
C VAL A 53 2.04 11.95 -11.70
N GLY A 54 2.95 12.75 -11.14
CA GLY A 54 3.58 13.88 -11.83
C GLY A 54 4.38 13.49 -13.07
N ARG A 55 4.92 12.27 -13.12
CA ARG A 55 5.66 11.75 -14.28
C ARG A 55 4.81 11.64 -15.54
N ILE A 56 3.52 11.34 -15.39
CA ILE A 56 2.57 11.04 -16.50
C ILE A 56 1.39 12.00 -16.58
N ALA A 57 1.18 12.85 -15.59
CA ALA A 57 0.11 13.83 -15.57
C ALA A 57 0.49 15.14 -16.29
N LYS A 58 -0.49 15.82 -16.83
CA LYS A 58 -0.35 17.18 -17.39
C LYS A 58 0.22 18.12 -16.33
N THR A 59 1.14 18.98 -16.70
CA THR A 59 1.78 19.94 -15.79
C THR A 59 0.72 20.79 -15.06
N GLY A 60 0.84 20.91 -13.75
CA GLY A 60 -0.09 21.65 -12.90
C GLY A 60 -1.41 20.93 -12.57
N SER A 61 -1.63 19.70 -13.07
CA SER A 61 -2.87 18.96 -12.80
C SER A 61 -2.81 18.03 -11.58
N VAL A 62 -1.63 17.83 -11.00
CA VAL A 62 -1.47 16.94 -9.82
C VAL A 62 -2.02 17.64 -8.58
N GLN A 63 -2.97 16.99 -7.93
CA GLN A 63 -3.64 17.51 -6.74
C GLN A 63 -3.79 16.41 -5.68
N VAL A 64 -3.71 16.81 -4.41
CA VAL A 64 -4.16 15.99 -3.28
C VAL A 64 -5.61 16.41 -3.01
N THR A 65 -6.56 15.61 -3.46
CA THR A 65 -8.00 15.95 -3.38
C THR A 65 -8.62 15.55 -2.05
N GLU A 66 -7.98 14.61 -1.37
CA GLU A 66 -8.33 14.21 -0.01
C GLU A 66 -7.03 13.90 0.76
N ALA A 67 -6.91 14.37 1.99
CA ALA A 67 -5.73 14.16 2.81
C ALA A 67 -6.11 13.73 4.22
N PHE A 68 -5.44 12.70 4.74
CA PHE A 68 -5.61 12.19 6.09
C PHE A 68 -7.03 11.78 6.45
N ALA A 69 -7.81 11.26 5.49
CA ALA A 69 -9.12 10.69 5.77
C ALA A 69 -8.96 9.33 6.50
N ILE A 70 -9.91 9.04 7.39
CA ILE A 70 -9.95 7.73 8.03
C ILE A 70 -10.92 6.82 7.29
N GLU A 71 -10.38 5.74 6.73
CA GLU A 71 -11.19 4.65 6.18
C GLU A 71 -11.32 3.50 7.19
N ARG A 72 -12.57 3.10 7.41
CA ARG A 72 -12.94 2.04 8.34
C ARG A 72 -13.28 0.78 7.57
N TYR A 73 -12.60 -0.30 7.95
CA TYR A 73 -12.86 -1.65 7.46
C TYR A 73 -13.48 -2.50 8.57
N SER A 74 -13.73 -3.76 8.31
CA SER A 74 -14.38 -4.65 9.28
C SER A 74 -13.62 -4.76 10.61
N HIS A 75 -12.28 -4.83 10.56
CA HIS A 75 -11.44 -5.11 11.74
C HIS A 75 -10.42 -4.01 12.05
N VAL A 76 -10.15 -3.12 11.11
CA VAL A 76 -9.14 -2.08 11.22
C VAL A 76 -9.61 -0.76 10.62
N MET A 77 -8.91 0.32 10.96
CA MET A 77 -9.01 1.61 10.27
C MET A 77 -7.62 2.06 9.82
N HIS A 78 -7.56 2.84 8.76
CA HIS A 78 -6.34 3.37 8.17
C HIS A 78 -6.46 4.86 7.87
N ILE A 79 -5.30 5.54 7.80
CA ILE A 79 -5.20 6.87 7.19
C ILE A 79 -5.08 6.69 5.67
N VAL A 80 -5.92 7.36 4.92
CA VAL A 80 -5.94 7.34 3.45
C VAL A 80 -5.90 8.76 2.92
N SER A 81 -5.20 8.93 1.80
CA SER A 81 -5.24 10.17 1.02
C SER A 81 -5.51 9.85 -0.44
N ASN A 82 -5.89 10.86 -1.22
CA ASN A 82 -6.14 10.71 -2.64
C ASN A 82 -5.29 11.70 -3.44
N VAL A 83 -4.44 11.16 -4.30
CA VAL A 83 -3.61 11.96 -5.22
C VAL A 83 -4.07 11.68 -6.65
N GLU A 84 -4.43 12.71 -7.38
CA GLU A 84 -4.89 12.58 -8.75
C GLU A 84 -4.24 13.57 -9.69
N GLY A 85 -4.28 13.24 -10.99
CA GLY A 85 -3.81 14.11 -12.05
C GLY A 85 -4.42 13.72 -13.39
N LEU A 86 -4.46 14.67 -14.31
CA LEU A 86 -4.94 14.43 -15.67
C LEU A 86 -3.83 13.82 -16.51
N LEU A 87 -4.09 12.67 -17.12
CA LEU A 87 -3.13 11.97 -17.97
C LEU A 87 -2.69 12.85 -19.15
N LYS A 88 -1.40 12.86 -19.46
CA LYS A 88 -0.85 13.49 -20.68
C LYS A 88 -1.43 12.83 -21.92
N ASP A 89 -1.59 13.60 -22.97
CA ASP A 89 -2.07 13.08 -24.25
C ASP A 89 -1.08 12.06 -24.82
N GLY A 90 -1.58 10.98 -25.40
CA GLY A 90 -0.79 9.90 -25.98
C GLY A 90 -0.23 8.87 -25.00
N MET A 91 -0.46 9.02 -23.69
CA MET A 91 -0.08 8.02 -22.68
C MET A 91 -1.13 6.91 -22.58
N SER A 92 -0.65 5.69 -22.40
CA SER A 92 -1.45 4.48 -22.24
C SER A 92 -1.56 4.02 -20.78
N ASN A 93 -2.44 3.05 -20.52
CA ASN A 93 -2.52 2.37 -19.21
C ASN A 93 -1.19 1.76 -18.77
N LEU A 94 -0.42 1.21 -19.70
CA LEU A 94 0.89 0.64 -19.41
C LEU A 94 1.91 1.71 -19.03
N ASP A 95 1.82 2.92 -19.58
CA ASP A 95 2.68 4.03 -19.17
C ASP A 95 2.32 4.49 -17.77
N VAL A 96 1.03 4.50 -17.40
CA VAL A 96 0.57 4.76 -16.03
C VAL A 96 1.14 3.71 -15.07
N LEU A 97 1.04 2.43 -15.42
CA LEU A 97 1.58 1.34 -14.59
C LEU A 97 3.10 1.49 -14.43
N LYS A 98 3.85 1.69 -15.51
CA LYS A 98 5.31 1.88 -15.46
C LYS A 98 5.74 3.07 -14.61
N ALA A 99 4.96 4.15 -14.60
CA ALA A 99 5.29 5.34 -13.82
C ALA A 99 5.01 5.17 -12.32
N SER A 100 4.00 4.37 -11.95
CA SER A 100 3.58 4.15 -10.57
C SER A 100 4.17 2.90 -9.92
N PHE A 101 4.73 1.98 -10.70
CA PHE A 101 5.30 0.72 -10.21
C PHE A 101 6.82 0.81 -10.00
N PRO A 102 7.37 0.17 -8.95
CA PRO A 102 6.66 -0.43 -7.82
C PRO A 102 6.00 0.64 -6.93
N ALA A 103 4.93 0.23 -6.24
CA ALA A 103 4.22 1.14 -5.34
C ALA A 103 5.13 1.63 -4.21
N GLY A 104 4.98 2.90 -3.82
CA GLY A 104 5.78 3.54 -2.78
C GLY A 104 5.72 2.79 -1.44
N THR A 105 4.56 2.29 -1.08
CA THR A 105 4.34 1.48 0.14
C THR A 105 5.26 0.25 0.23
N LEU A 106 5.68 -0.33 -0.89
CA LEU A 106 6.54 -1.51 -0.93
C LEU A 106 7.95 -1.23 -1.47
N SER A 107 8.31 0.01 -1.64
CA SER A 107 9.67 0.45 -2.02
C SER A 107 10.23 1.41 -0.97
N GLY A 108 9.94 2.68 -1.05
CA GLY A 108 10.40 3.70 -0.13
C GLY A 108 10.78 5.01 -0.83
N ALA A 109 11.33 5.94 -0.08
CA ALA A 109 11.75 7.24 -0.57
C ALA A 109 13.21 7.54 -0.18
N PRO A 110 14.07 7.98 -1.13
CA PRO A 110 13.86 8.07 -2.60
C PRO A 110 13.74 6.67 -3.23
N LYS A 111 12.78 6.50 -4.14
CA LYS A 111 12.37 5.18 -4.67
C LYS A 111 13.53 4.33 -5.20
N ILE A 112 14.41 4.90 -6.03
CA ILE A 112 15.52 4.14 -6.64
C ILE A 112 16.47 3.63 -5.57
N ARG A 113 16.91 4.50 -4.64
CA ARG A 113 17.83 4.08 -3.57
C ARG A 113 17.20 3.06 -2.62
N ALA A 114 15.91 3.21 -2.31
CA ALA A 114 15.18 2.23 -1.50
C ALA A 114 15.14 0.85 -2.18
N MET A 115 14.91 0.80 -3.50
CA MET A 115 14.93 -0.45 -4.26
C MET A 115 16.31 -1.09 -4.29
N GLU A 116 17.38 -0.32 -4.43
CA GLU A 116 18.77 -0.82 -4.35
C GLU A 116 19.05 -1.46 -2.99
N ILE A 117 18.65 -0.80 -1.89
CA ILE A 117 18.82 -1.31 -0.52
C ILE A 117 18.01 -2.61 -0.32
N ILE A 118 16.79 -2.66 -0.83
CA ILE A 118 15.94 -3.86 -0.78
C ILE A 118 16.63 -5.02 -1.50
N ASP A 119 17.19 -4.78 -2.68
CA ASP A 119 17.91 -5.80 -3.46
C ASP A 119 19.19 -6.27 -2.76
N GLU A 120 19.90 -5.36 -2.06
CA GLU A 120 21.08 -5.69 -1.27
C GLU A 120 20.77 -6.54 -0.03
N LEU A 121 19.63 -6.31 0.65
CA LEU A 121 19.35 -6.85 1.97
C LEU A 121 18.38 -8.03 1.99
N GLU A 122 17.46 -8.11 1.03
CA GLU A 122 16.51 -9.23 0.98
C GLU A 122 17.16 -10.50 0.43
N PRO A 123 17.18 -11.62 1.21
CA PRO A 123 17.89 -12.82 0.82
C PRO A 123 17.17 -13.63 -0.26
N VAL A 124 15.91 -13.33 -0.54
CA VAL A 124 15.06 -14.02 -1.52
C VAL A 124 14.31 -13.03 -2.40
N GLN A 125 14.09 -13.42 -3.64
CA GLN A 125 13.29 -12.63 -4.57
C GLN A 125 11.82 -12.58 -4.12
N ARG A 126 11.21 -11.42 -4.25
CA ARG A 126 9.82 -11.17 -3.85
C ARG A 126 8.78 -11.93 -4.67
N GLY A 127 9.13 -12.37 -5.88
CA GLY A 127 8.18 -13.03 -6.77
C GLY A 127 6.97 -12.13 -7.08
N ILE A 128 5.77 -12.58 -6.74
CA ILE A 128 4.55 -11.78 -6.92
C ILE A 128 4.34 -10.74 -5.82
N TYR A 129 5.01 -10.87 -4.67
CA TYR A 129 4.86 -9.96 -3.56
C TYR A 129 5.29 -8.53 -3.94
N GLY A 130 4.44 -7.55 -3.67
CA GLY A 130 4.68 -6.17 -4.09
C GLY A 130 4.39 -5.90 -5.55
N GLY A 131 3.92 -6.90 -6.31
CA GLY A 131 3.47 -6.76 -7.68
C GLY A 131 2.17 -5.98 -7.81
N ALA A 132 1.63 -5.93 -9.03
CA ALA A 132 0.35 -5.29 -9.34
C ALA A 132 -0.66 -6.36 -9.79
N CYS A 133 -1.84 -6.37 -9.16
CA CYS A 133 -2.95 -7.24 -9.53
C CYS A 133 -4.20 -6.40 -9.78
N GLY A 134 -4.89 -6.66 -10.87
CA GLY A 134 -6.09 -5.91 -11.22
C GLY A 134 -6.53 -6.16 -12.66
N TYR A 135 -7.13 -5.17 -13.27
CA TYR A 135 -7.62 -5.28 -14.63
C TYR A 135 -7.32 -4.06 -15.49
N LEU A 136 -7.24 -4.29 -16.80
CA LEU A 136 -7.28 -3.28 -17.83
C LEU A 136 -8.54 -3.55 -18.67
N SER A 137 -9.44 -2.58 -18.70
CA SER A 137 -10.68 -2.70 -19.46
C SER A 137 -10.48 -2.37 -20.94
N PHE A 138 -11.33 -2.91 -21.79
CA PHE A 138 -11.36 -2.53 -23.21
C PHE A 138 -11.79 -1.07 -23.44
N ALA A 139 -12.43 -0.45 -22.45
CA ALA A 139 -12.78 0.99 -22.49
C ALA A 139 -11.60 1.92 -22.16
N GLY A 140 -10.44 1.36 -21.81
CA GLY A 140 -9.23 2.13 -21.46
C GLY A 140 -9.11 2.47 -19.97
N ASP A 141 -10.00 1.96 -19.13
CA ASP A 141 -9.85 2.10 -17.69
C ASP A 141 -8.91 1.01 -17.12
N MET A 142 -8.25 1.32 -16.02
CA MET A 142 -7.38 0.39 -15.30
C MET A 142 -7.60 0.55 -13.80
N ASP A 143 -7.71 -0.57 -13.09
CA ASP A 143 -7.66 -0.58 -11.63
C ASP A 143 -6.75 -1.71 -11.18
N VAL A 144 -5.72 -1.36 -10.40
CA VAL A 144 -4.71 -2.30 -9.89
C VAL A 144 -4.45 -2.03 -8.42
N ALA A 145 -4.30 -3.10 -7.68
CA ALA A 145 -3.89 -3.11 -6.29
C ALA A 145 -2.49 -3.70 -6.14
N ILE A 146 -1.84 -3.41 -5.03
CA ILE A 146 -0.56 -4.01 -4.65
C ILE A 146 -0.81 -5.47 -4.24
N VAL A 147 0.00 -6.39 -4.72
CA VAL A 147 -0.04 -7.80 -4.29
C VAL A 147 0.59 -7.93 -2.91
N ILE A 148 -0.22 -7.74 -1.90
CA ILE A 148 0.10 -7.96 -0.47
C ILE A 148 -1.01 -8.81 0.15
N ARG A 149 -0.77 -9.35 1.35
CA ARG A 149 -1.77 -10.19 2.03
C ARG A 149 -2.25 -11.35 1.15
N THR A 150 -1.31 -11.87 0.35
CA THR A 150 -1.56 -12.92 -0.65
C THR A 150 -0.67 -14.11 -0.35
N GLY A 151 -1.27 -15.29 -0.27
CA GLY A 151 -0.57 -16.56 -0.13
C GLY A 151 -0.46 -17.27 -1.46
N ILE A 152 0.64 -17.98 -1.69
CA ILE A 152 0.84 -18.84 -2.85
C ILE A 152 0.80 -20.27 -2.37
N VAL A 153 -0.13 -21.07 -2.89
CA VAL A 153 -0.17 -22.51 -2.63
C VAL A 153 0.45 -23.23 -3.81
N LYS A 154 1.54 -23.95 -3.55
CA LYS A 154 2.25 -24.73 -4.57
C LYS A 154 2.83 -25.98 -3.93
N ASN A 155 2.61 -27.14 -4.55
CA ASN A 155 3.12 -28.44 -4.07
C ASN A 155 2.74 -28.69 -2.58
N GLN A 156 1.50 -28.46 -2.21
CA GLN A 156 0.98 -28.61 -0.84
C GLN A 156 1.69 -27.74 0.20
N THR A 157 2.35 -26.68 -0.23
CA THR A 157 3.03 -25.72 0.64
C THR A 157 2.42 -24.33 0.46
N LEU A 158 2.09 -23.66 1.55
CA LEU A 158 1.66 -22.28 1.57
C LEU A 158 2.89 -21.37 1.76
N TYR A 159 3.12 -20.49 0.81
CA TYR A 159 4.13 -19.44 0.88
C TYR A 159 3.46 -18.12 1.23
N VAL A 160 3.93 -17.48 2.28
CA VAL A 160 3.44 -16.17 2.74
C VAL A 160 4.64 -15.24 2.85
N GLN A 161 4.51 -14.04 2.29
CA GLN A 161 5.50 -12.98 2.41
C GLN A 161 4.87 -11.73 3.00
N ALA A 162 5.57 -11.11 3.93
CA ALA A 162 5.19 -9.85 4.57
C ALA A 162 6.45 -9.01 4.81
N ALA A 163 6.29 -7.69 4.86
CA ALA A 163 7.35 -6.75 5.19
C ALA A 163 6.79 -5.59 6.02
N ALA A 164 7.68 -4.87 6.69
CA ALA A 164 7.38 -3.65 7.42
C ALA A 164 8.10 -2.45 6.79
N GLY A 165 7.61 -1.26 7.05
CA GLY A 165 8.30 -0.01 6.69
C GLY A 165 9.41 0.25 7.71
N VAL A 166 10.62 0.52 7.24
CA VAL A 166 11.77 0.82 8.11
C VAL A 166 12.16 2.28 7.94
N VAL A 167 12.17 3.02 9.04
CA VAL A 167 12.57 4.42 9.13
C VAL A 167 13.61 4.59 10.24
N ALA A 168 14.20 5.79 10.37
CA ALA A 168 15.25 6.06 11.34
C ALA A 168 14.86 5.73 12.80
N ASP A 169 13.58 5.94 13.13
CA ASP A 169 13.03 5.70 14.48
C ASP A 169 12.45 4.29 14.66
N SER A 170 12.59 3.40 13.69
CA SER A 170 12.11 2.02 13.77
C SER A 170 12.87 1.23 14.81
N VAL A 171 12.13 0.44 15.60
CA VAL A 171 12.66 -0.52 16.56
C VAL A 171 12.61 -1.91 15.92
N PRO A 172 13.74 -2.59 15.68
CA PRO A 172 13.81 -3.84 14.90
C PRO A 172 12.83 -4.92 15.38
N GLU A 173 12.70 -5.11 16.68
CA GLU A 173 11.80 -6.10 17.27
C GLU A 173 10.32 -5.79 17.01
N MET A 174 9.98 -4.51 16.94
CA MET A 174 8.60 -4.08 16.63
C MET A 174 8.29 -4.27 15.16
N GLU A 175 9.22 -3.93 14.27
CA GLU A 175 9.06 -4.13 12.83
C GLU A 175 8.98 -5.63 12.49
N TRP A 176 9.80 -6.47 13.13
CA TRP A 176 9.70 -7.92 12.99
C TRP A 176 8.32 -8.42 13.41
N ARG A 177 7.85 -8.02 14.59
CA ARG A 177 6.53 -8.41 15.09
C ARG A 177 5.40 -7.95 14.17
N GLU A 178 5.55 -6.80 13.53
CA GLU A 178 4.59 -6.30 12.54
C GLU A 178 4.49 -7.25 11.33
N THR A 179 5.62 -7.77 10.83
CA THR A 179 5.60 -8.74 9.72
C THR A 179 4.87 -10.02 10.10
N GLU A 180 5.07 -10.52 11.32
CA GLU A 180 4.35 -11.71 11.83
C GLU A 180 2.84 -11.46 11.90
N VAL A 181 2.42 -10.30 12.41
CA VAL A 181 1.00 -9.92 12.48
C VAL A 181 0.40 -9.83 11.07
N LYS A 182 1.14 -9.25 10.11
CA LYS A 182 0.70 -9.15 8.70
C LYS A 182 0.53 -10.52 8.03
N ALA A 183 1.34 -11.51 8.38
CA ALA A 183 1.25 -12.87 7.84
C ALA A 183 0.15 -13.71 8.49
N ARG A 184 -0.20 -13.41 9.72
CA ARG A 184 -1.07 -14.24 10.59
C ARG A 184 -2.43 -14.59 9.99
N ALA A 185 -3.06 -13.66 9.27
CA ALA A 185 -4.37 -13.91 8.68
C ALA A 185 -4.35 -15.05 7.65
N LEU A 186 -3.30 -15.13 6.84
CA LEU A 186 -3.12 -16.20 5.85
C LEU A 186 -2.77 -17.52 6.52
N ILE A 187 -1.90 -17.50 7.53
CA ILE A 187 -1.54 -18.68 8.30
C ILE A 187 -2.79 -19.24 8.99
N ARG A 188 -3.58 -18.37 9.66
CA ARG A 188 -4.82 -18.79 10.32
C ARG A 188 -5.84 -19.38 9.35
N ALA A 189 -5.94 -18.82 8.13
CA ALA A 189 -6.80 -19.39 7.09
C ALA A 189 -6.39 -20.83 6.71
N ALA A 190 -5.09 -21.11 6.62
CA ALA A 190 -4.57 -22.45 6.37
C ALA A 190 -4.86 -23.42 7.53
N GLU A 191 -4.63 -22.98 8.77
CA GLU A 191 -4.95 -23.76 9.98
C GLU A 191 -6.43 -24.16 10.02
N LEU A 192 -7.34 -23.22 9.71
CA LEU A 192 -8.78 -23.51 9.66
C LEU A 192 -9.14 -24.58 8.63
N VAL A 193 -8.46 -24.59 7.48
CA VAL A 193 -8.66 -25.64 6.48
C VAL A 193 -8.17 -27.01 6.99
N GLU A 194 -7.07 -27.04 7.72
CA GLU A 194 -6.53 -28.28 8.31
C GLU A 194 -7.39 -28.79 9.48
N GLU A 195 -7.94 -27.88 10.28
CA GLU A 195 -8.86 -28.22 11.39
C GLU A 195 -10.21 -28.80 10.90
N GLY A 196 -10.55 -28.58 9.63
CA GLY A 196 -11.84 -28.93 9.03
C GLY A 196 -12.92 -27.93 9.44
N PHE A 197 -13.59 -27.30 8.48
CA PHE A 197 -14.74 -26.42 8.73
C PHE A 197 -15.89 -27.17 9.37
#